data_3e97c9f16834e043861d3cb4e3c64afb
#
_entry.id   3e97c9f16834e043861d3cb4e3c64afb
#
_cell.length_a   1.000
_cell.length_b   1.000
_cell.length_c   1.000
_cell.angle_alpha   90.00
_cell.angle_beta   90.00
_cell.angle_gamma   90.00
#
_symmetry.space_group_name_H-M   'P 1'
#
loop_
_entity.id
_entity.type
_entity.pdbx_description
1 polymer ?
#
loop_
_entity_poly.entity_id
_entity_poly.type
_entity_poly.pdbx_seq_one_letter_code
_entity_poly.pdbx_strand_id
1 'polypeptide(L)'
;MITSKCSTRISLFGGSSDLQESIDRFGFGSVISFPCNIYSYISLSRDKYGCNTHNDFLINYTKREEEKNIKDIKNDIARVVLDHFNCGPVTLNFHSDVFSSGSGLASSSAYLIACISCVADYMNIRLSNFEICALALKLERKFNPL
;
A
#
# COMPACT_ATOMS: atom_id res chain seq x y z
N MET A 1 -17.81 2.22 5.00
CA MET A 1 -16.45 2.75 4.80
C MET A 1 -15.53 2.04 5.78
N ILE A 2 -14.40 1.56 5.31
CA ILE A 2 -13.34 0.94 6.10
C ILE A 2 -12.12 1.84 6.01
N THR A 3 -11.41 2.01 7.11
CA THR A 3 -10.17 2.82 7.12
C THR A 3 -9.08 2.05 7.86
N SER A 4 -7.93 1.93 7.23
CA SER A 4 -6.74 1.35 7.82
C SER A 4 -5.60 2.36 7.82
N LYS A 5 -4.69 2.25 8.78
CA LYS A 5 -3.52 3.10 8.88
C LYS A 5 -2.27 2.29 9.17
N CYS A 6 -1.14 2.79 8.68
CA CYS A 6 0.17 2.27 9.00
C CYS A 6 1.11 3.41 9.35
N SER A 7 1.90 3.24 10.42
CA SER A 7 2.93 4.21 10.78
C SER A 7 4.05 4.23 9.74
N THR A 8 4.57 5.40 9.47
CA THR A 8 5.84 5.56 8.76
C THR A 8 7.02 5.21 9.68
N ARG A 9 8.22 5.07 9.15
CA ARG A 9 9.41 4.73 9.91
C ARG A 9 10.60 5.60 9.53
N ILE A 10 11.49 5.77 10.50
CA ILE A 10 12.83 6.35 10.30
C ILE A 10 13.85 5.23 10.46
N SER A 11 14.72 5.06 9.47
CA SER A 11 15.88 4.18 9.54
C SER A 11 17.12 5.00 9.88
N LEU A 12 17.74 4.72 11.02
CA LEU A 12 18.96 5.40 11.44
C LEU A 12 20.19 4.86 10.72
N PHE A 13 20.25 3.53 10.59
CA PHE A 13 21.39 2.85 9.99
C PHE A 13 20.90 1.64 9.19
N GLY A 14 21.72 1.24 8.20
CA GLY A 14 21.53 0.01 7.47
C GLY A 14 20.48 0.09 6.35
N GLY A 15 20.00 1.27 5.99
CA GLY A 15 19.15 1.44 4.82
C GLY A 15 19.83 0.88 3.57
N SER A 16 19.07 0.20 2.71
CA SER A 16 19.55 -0.51 1.51
C SER A 16 20.38 -1.78 1.77
N SER A 17 20.69 -2.15 3.01
CA SER A 17 21.35 -3.43 3.29
C SER A 17 20.42 -4.64 3.08
N ASP A 18 19.12 -4.37 2.98
CA ASP A 18 18.04 -5.31 2.69
C ASP A 18 17.79 -5.51 1.18
N LEU A 19 18.52 -4.80 0.33
CA LEU A 19 18.50 -5.02 -1.12
C LEU A 19 19.13 -6.35 -1.47
N GLN A 20 18.59 -7.05 -2.47
CA GLN A 20 19.08 -8.37 -2.89
C GLN A 20 20.57 -8.32 -3.26
N GLU A 21 21.01 -7.28 -3.96
CA GLU A 21 22.42 -7.09 -4.33
C GLU A 21 23.36 -7.02 -3.11
N SER A 22 22.92 -6.32 -2.04
CA SER A 22 23.66 -6.26 -0.78
C SER A 22 23.71 -7.62 -0.09
N ILE A 23 22.58 -8.32 -0.06
CA ILE A 23 22.48 -9.66 0.55
C ILE A 23 23.36 -10.65 -0.20
N ASP A 24 23.35 -10.63 -1.52
CA ASP A 24 24.17 -11.50 -2.38
C ASP A 24 25.67 -11.25 -2.18
N ARG A 25 26.04 -9.98 -1.91
CA ARG A 25 27.43 -9.60 -1.69
C ARG A 25 27.94 -9.89 -0.28
N PHE A 26 27.12 -9.65 0.74
CA PHE A 26 27.52 -9.67 2.16
C PHE A 26 26.91 -10.81 2.95
N GLY A 27 25.96 -11.57 2.36
CA GLY A 27 25.28 -12.69 2.99
C GLY A 27 24.13 -12.34 3.93
N PHE A 28 24.05 -11.09 4.37
CA PHE A 28 22.98 -10.60 5.25
C PHE A 28 22.80 -9.09 5.15
N GLY A 29 21.65 -8.60 5.63
CA GLY A 29 21.37 -7.18 5.83
C GLY A 29 20.96 -6.92 7.28
N SER A 30 21.23 -5.73 7.78
CA SER A 30 20.80 -5.28 9.10
C SER A 30 20.35 -3.84 9.05
N VAL A 31 19.22 -3.55 9.70
CA VAL A 31 18.68 -2.19 9.78
C VAL A 31 18.29 -1.86 11.21
N ILE A 32 18.53 -0.63 11.62
CA ILE A 32 18.01 -0.07 12.86
C ILE A 32 16.99 0.99 12.48
N SER A 33 15.73 0.72 12.79
CA SER A 33 14.62 1.63 12.49
C SER A 33 13.63 1.69 13.63
N PHE A 34 12.85 2.77 13.69
CA PHE A 34 11.74 2.90 14.63
C PHE A 34 10.53 3.54 13.95
N PRO A 35 9.31 3.19 14.40
CA PRO A 35 8.09 3.80 13.87
C PRO A 35 7.95 5.23 14.37
N CYS A 36 7.34 6.08 13.53
CA CYS A 36 7.01 7.46 13.86
C CYS A 36 5.52 7.59 14.17
N ASN A 37 5.15 8.58 14.95
CA ASN A 37 3.74 8.98 15.14
C ASN A 37 3.24 9.81 13.94
N ILE A 38 3.50 9.32 12.76
CA ILE A 38 3.11 9.86 11.46
C ILE A 38 2.56 8.70 10.67
N TYR A 39 1.38 8.83 10.11
CA TYR A 39 0.65 7.73 9.51
C TYR A 39 0.30 7.97 8.05
N SER A 40 0.29 6.89 7.30
CA SER A 40 -0.40 6.77 6.02
C SER A 40 -1.74 6.06 6.23
N TYR A 41 -2.78 6.58 5.61
CA TYR A 41 -4.15 6.09 5.75
C TYR A 41 -4.69 5.67 4.39
N ILE A 42 -5.44 4.58 4.38
CA ILE A 42 -6.26 4.16 3.25
C ILE A 42 -7.70 4.08 3.73
N SER A 43 -8.62 4.75 3.03
CA SER A 43 -10.04 4.51 3.22
C SER A 43 -10.65 3.88 1.97
N LEU A 44 -11.45 2.84 2.19
CA LEU A 44 -12.18 2.12 1.16
C LEU A 44 -13.67 2.29 1.37
N SER A 45 -14.36 2.64 0.31
CA SER A 45 -15.81 2.67 0.27
C SER A 45 -16.32 2.04 -1.02
N ARG A 46 -17.52 1.50 -0.95
CA ARG A 46 -18.29 1.09 -2.12
C ARG A 46 -19.55 1.94 -2.16
N ASP A 47 -19.89 2.44 -3.32
CA ASP A 47 -21.16 3.10 -3.52
C ASP A 47 -22.30 2.08 -3.43
N LYS A 48 -23.02 2.10 -2.30
CA LYS A 48 -24.15 1.18 -2.07
C LYS A 48 -25.42 1.59 -2.80
N TYR A 49 -25.49 2.82 -3.28
CA TYR A 49 -26.74 3.41 -3.79
C TYR A 49 -26.72 3.64 -5.32
N GLY A 50 -25.64 3.23 -5.98
CA GLY A 50 -25.54 3.34 -7.45
C GLY A 50 -25.45 4.76 -7.97
N CYS A 51 -25.07 5.74 -7.13
CA CYS A 51 -24.82 7.11 -7.58
C CYS A 51 -23.59 7.19 -8.49
N ASN A 52 -22.69 6.20 -8.36
CA ASN A 52 -21.62 5.97 -9.31
C ASN A 52 -22.15 5.09 -10.43
N THR A 53 -22.71 5.71 -11.45
CA THR A 53 -23.44 5.06 -12.55
C THR A 53 -22.58 4.13 -13.40
N HIS A 54 -21.25 4.13 -13.20
CA HIS A 54 -20.32 3.45 -14.08
C HIS A 54 -19.69 2.17 -13.50
N ASN A 55 -19.86 1.89 -12.21
CA ASN A 55 -19.25 0.72 -11.56
C ASN A 55 -17.72 0.64 -11.78
N ASP A 56 -17.05 1.80 -11.70
CA ASP A 56 -15.65 1.99 -11.99
C ASP A 56 -14.81 2.02 -10.71
N PHE A 57 -13.52 1.74 -10.83
CA PHE A 57 -12.54 1.95 -9.76
C PHE A 57 -12.23 3.42 -9.64
N LEU A 58 -12.41 4.00 -8.46
CA LEU A 58 -12.02 5.37 -8.14
C LEU A 58 -10.84 5.37 -7.20
N ILE A 59 -9.71 5.89 -7.65
CA ILE A 59 -8.47 5.95 -6.87
C ILE A 59 -8.09 7.41 -6.66
N ASN A 60 -8.20 7.89 -5.43
CA ASN A 60 -7.89 9.25 -5.05
C ASN A 60 -6.58 9.29 -4.24
N TYR A 61 -5.58 9.97 -4.76
CA TYR A 61 -4.31 10.26 -4.09
C TYR A 61 -3.92 11.71 -4.43
N THR A 62 -2.72 12.03 -4.86
CA THR A 62 -2.39 13.37 -5.42
C THR A 62 -3.09 13.64 -6.76
N LYS A 63 -3.63 12.60 -7.36
CA LYS A 63 -4.46 12.63 -8.57
C LYS A 63 -5.73 11.83 -8.32
N ARG A 64 -6.70 12.01 -9.19
CA ARG A 64 -7.90 11.17 -9.25
C ARG A 64 -7.84 10.33 -10.51
N GLU A 65 -7.99 9.04 -10.35
CA GLU A 65 -8.12 8.07 -11.44
C GLU A 65 -9.51 7.45 -11.39
N GLU A 66 -10.08 7.21 -12.56
CA GLU A 66 -11.36 6.52 -12.75
C GLU A 66 -11.18 5.52 -13.89
N GLU A 67 -11.17 4.23 -13.54
CA GLU A 67 -10.80 3.17 -14.46
C GLU A 67 -11.79 2.00 -14.38
N LYS A 68 -12.09 1.39 -15.53
CA LYS A 68 -13.00 0.22 -15.62
C LYS A 68 -12.32 -1.07 -15.26
N ASN A 69 -11.02 -1.17 -15.52
CA ASN A 69 -10.27 -2.39 -15.29
C ASN A 69 -9.11 -2.12 -14.32
N ILE A 70 -8.83 -3.08 -13.44
CA ILE A 70 -7.71 -3.00 -12.49
C ILE A 70 -6.38 -2.75 -13.22
N LYS A 71 -6.19 -3.35 -14.39
CA LYS A 71 -4.95 -3.25 -15.17
C LYS A 71 -4.63 -1.83 -15.66
N ASP A 72 -5.66 -1.00 -15.81
CA ASP A 72 -5.54 0.36 -16.32
C ASP A 72 -5.21 1.36 -15.21
N ILE A 73 -5.34 0.95 -13.93
CA ILE A 73 -4.99 1.76 -12.76
C ILE A 73 -3.50 2.09 -12.78
N LYS A 74 -3.16 3.38 -12.74
CA LYS A 74 -1.78 3.87 -12.77
C LYS A 74 -1.12 3.85 -11.39
N ASN A 75 -1.91 4.00 -10.32
CA ASN A 75 -1.41 3.86 -8.96
C ASN A 75 -1.00 2.40 -8.72
N ASP A 76 0.31 2.14 -8.62
CA ASP A 76 0.87 0.81 -8.51
C ASP A 76 0.37 0.06 -7.27
N ILE A 77 0.27 0.74 -6.13
CA ILE A 77 -0.18 0.13 -4.86
C ILE A 77 -1.63 -0.34 -4.99
N ALA A 78 -2.51 0.55 -5.47
CA ALA A 78 -3.92 0.20 -5.67
C ALA A 78 -4.04 -0.98 -6.65
N ARG A 79 -3.34 -0.89 -7.79
CA ARG A 79 -3.39 -1.92 -8.83
C ARG A 79 -2.97 -3.30 -8.31
N VAL A 80 -1.81 -3.42 -7.67
CA VAL A 80 -1.30 -4.73 -7.24
C VAL A 80 -2.09 -5.33 -6.10
N VAL A 81 -2.65 -4.50 -5.21
CA VAL A 81 -3.48 -4.99 -4.09
C VAL A 81 -4.86 -5.41 -4.57
N LEU A 82 -5.54 -4.60 -5.36
CA LEU A 82 -6.85 -4.93 -5.91
C LEU A 82 -6.80 -6.17 -6.82
N ASP A 83 -5.74 -6.29 -7.63
CA ASP A 83 -5.50 -7.46 -8.47
C ASP A 83 -5.27 -8.73 -7.63
N HIS A 84 -4.45 -8.64 -6.58
CA HIS A 84 -4.16 -9.77 -5.71
C HIS A 84 -5.41 -10.35 -5.04
N PHE A 85 -6.30 -9.48 -4.57
CA PHE A 85 -7.54 -9.89 -3.91
C PHE A 85 -8.70 -10.12 -4.89
N ASN A 86 -8.50 -9.89 -6.18
CA ASN A 86 -9.57 -9.90 -7.19
C ASN A 86 -10.76 -9.05 -6.74
N CYS A 87 -10.48 -7.87 -6.23
CA CYS A 87 -11.48 -6.98 -5.66
C CYS A 87 -12.27 -6.30 -6.78
N GLY A 88 -13.59 -6.26 -6.63
CA GLY A 88 -14.45 -5.51 -7.56
C GLY A 88 -14.30 -3.99 -7.42
N PRO A 89 -15.04 -3.22 -8.24
CA PRO A 89 -14.99 -1.76 -8.23
C PRO A 89 -15.24 -1.16 -6.86
N VAL A 90 -14.33 -0.31 -6.43
CA VAL A 90 -14.33 0.38 -5.13
C VAL A 90 -13.73 1.79 -5.27
N THR A 91 -14.01 2.63 -4.29
CA THR A 91 -13.32 3.91 -4.12
C THR A 91 -12.24 3.75 -3.06
N LEU A 92 -10.98 3.98 -3.44
CA LEU A 92 -9.82 4.05 -2.55
C LEU A 92 -9.34 5.49 -2.42
N ASN A 93 -9.14 5.94 -1.19
CA ASN A 93 -8.56 7.25 -0.92
C ASN A 93 -7.26 7.07 -0.11
N PHE A 94 -6.21 7.72 -0.57
CA PHE A 94 -4.89 7.74 0.03
C PHE A 94 -4.67 9.06 0.76
N HIS A 95 -4.41 9.02 2.05
CA HIS A 95 -4.15 10.18 2.90
C HIS A 95 -2.89 9.96 3.72
N SER A 96 -2.23 11.05 4.11
CA SER A 96 -1.05 11.02 4.98
C SER A 96 -1.04 12.26 5.87
N ASP A 97 -0.48 12.11 7.07
CA ASP A 97 -0.25 13.22 7.99
C ASP A 97 0.80 14.20 7.46
N VAL A 98 1.61 13.79 6.48
CA VAL A 98 2.62 14.63 5.84
C VAL A 98 2.60 14.48 4.33
N PHE A 99 3.10 15.48 3.62
CA PHE A 99 3.41 15.35 2.20
C PHE A 99 4.53 14.32 2.03
N SER A 100 4.16 13.15 1.54
CA SER A 100 5.02 11.96 1.55
C SER A 100 6.03 11.92 0.40
N SER A 101 5.85 12.71 -0.64
CA SER A 101 6.75 12.70 -1.80
C SER A 101 8.14 13.19 -1.41
N GLY A 102 9.11 12.30 -1.50
CA GLY A 102 10.52 12.62 -1.20
C GLY A 102 10.89 12.73 0.29
N SER A 103 9.98 12.35 1.20
CA SER A 103 10.23 12.46 2.65
C SER A 103 11.25 11.47 3.22
N GLY A 104 11.53 10.37 2.51
CA GLY A 104 12.40 9.29 3.02
C GLY A 104 11.80 8.46 4.16
N LEU A 105 10.52 8.68 4.52
CA LEU A 105 9.85 8.05 5.66
C LEU A 105 9.21 6.69 5.34
N ALA A 106 9.61 6.03 4.25
CA ALA A 106 9.03 4.77 3.78
C ALA A 106 7.49 4.81 3.59
N SER A 107 6.97 5.95 3.14
CA SER A 107 5.53 6.17 2.95
C SER A 107 4.91 5.19 1.96
N SER A 108 5.64 4.77 0.93
CA SER A 108 5.17 3.80 -0.07
C SER A 108 4.83 2.46 0.58
N SER A 109 5.74 1.91 1.38
CA SER A 109 5.53 0.65 2.11
C SER A 109 4.41 0.78 3.15
N ALA A 110 4.31 1.94 3.83
CA ALA A 110 3.23 2.20 4.79
C ALA A 110 1.85 2.23 4.09
N TYR A 111 1.75 2.87 2.93
CA TYR A 111 0.54 2.84 2.11
C TYR A 111 0.19 1.44 1.63
N LEU A 112 1.19 0.66 1.22
CA LEU A 112 0.97 -0.71 0.76
C LEU A 112 0.40 -1.59 1.88
N ILE A 113 0.99 -1.53 3.08
CA ILE A 113 0.52 -2.27 4.27
C ILE A 113 -0.91 -1.84 4.64
N ALA A 114 -1.18 -0.52 4.70
CA ALA A 114 -2.50 -0.02 5.01
C ALA A 114 -3.54 -0.42 3.93
N CYS A 115 -3.16 -0.43 2.65
CA CYS A 115 -4.02 -0.84 1.56
C CYS A 115 -4.36 -2.34 1.62
N ILE A 116 -3.37 -3.20 1.87
CA ILE A 116 -3.59 -4.64 2.06
C ILE A 116 -4.56 -4.90 3.21
N SER A 117 -4.31 -4.28 4.38
CA SER A 117 -5.19 -4.41 5.54
C SER A 117 -6.62 -3.95 5.21
N CYS A 118 -6.76 -2.79 4.58
CA CYS A 118 -8.07 -2.22 4.25
C CYS A 118 -8.87 -3.09 3.28
N VAL A 119 -8.23 -3.61 2.23
CA VAL A 119 -8.88 -4.47 1.24
C VAL A 119 -9.19 -5.85 1.83
N ALA A 120 -8.28 -6.43 2.62
CA ALA A 120 -8.51 -7.70 3.29
C ALA A 120 -9.74 -7.61 4.23
N ASP A 121 -9.81 -6.56 5.06
CA ASP A 121 -10.96 -6.32 5.93
C ASP A 121 -12.28 -6.15 5.13
N TYR A 122 -12.21 -5.43 4.01
CA TYR A 122 -13.36 -5.27 3.12
C TYR A 122 -13.84 -6.60 2.54
N MET A 123 -12.93 -7.48 2.19
CA MET A 123 -13.20 -8.81 1.66
C MET A 123 -13.52 -9.85 2.75
N ASN A 124 -13.54 -9.44 4.04
CA ASN A 124 -13.68 -10.32 5.20
C ASN A 124 -12.59 -11.40 5.29
N ILE A 125 -11.40 -11.11 4.81
CA ILE A 125 -10.22 -11.97 4.89
C ILE A 125 -9.41 -11.56 6.12
N ARG A 126 -9.25 -12.48 7.07
CA ARG A 126 -8.43 -12.24 8.27
C ARG A 126 -6.97 -12.56 7.96
N LEU A 127 -6.12 -11.56 8.09
CA LEU A 127 -4.68 -11.69 7.97
C LEU A 127 -4.03 -11.24 9.28
N SER A 128 -3.04 -11.99 9.73
CA SER A 128 -2.15 -11.57 10.82
C SER A 128 -1.21 -10.45 10.32
N ASN A 129 -0.64 -9.69 11.24
CA ASN A 129 0.34 -8.66 10.89
C ASN A 129 1.54 -9.23 10.11
N PHE A 130 1.96 -10.45 10.46
CA PHE A 130 3.05 -11.12 9.75
C PHE A 130 2.67 -11.44 8.30
N GLU A 131 1.47 -11.95 8.05
CA GLU A 131 0.98 -12.25 6.70
C GLU A 131 0.83 -10.97 5.87
N ILE A 132 0.35 -9.88 6.47
CA ILE A 132 0.27 -8.57 5.79
C ILE A 132 1.66 -8.11 5.37
N CYS A 133 2.65 -8.18 6.27
CA CYS A 133 4.03 -7.78 5.97
C CYS A 133 4.66 -8.66 4.89
N ALA A 134 4.50 -9.97 4.97
CA ALA A 134 5.00 -10.91 3.97
C ALA A 134 4.38 -10.67 2.59
N LEU A 135 3.06 -10.41 2.56
CA LEU A 135 2.35 -10.06 1.34
C LEU A 135 2.83 -8.72 0.78
N ALA A 136 3.02 -7.71 1.64
CA ALA A 136 3.52 -6.40 1.22
C ALA A 136 4.88 -6.52 0.52
N LEU A 137 5.83 -7.25 1.09
CA LEU A 137 7.13 -7.50 0.47
C LEU A 137 6.99 -8.18 -0.91
N LYS A 138 6.11 -9.16 -1.02
CA LYS A 138 5.85 -9.85 -2.29
C LYS A 138 5.24 -8.92 -3.35
N LEU A 139 4.30 -8.07 -2.96
CA LEU A 139 3.62 -7.17 -3.89
C LEU A 139 4.51 -5.99 -4.29
N GLU A 140 5.31 -5.45 -3.36
CA GLU A 140 6.22 -4.35 -3.64
C GLU A 140 7.21 -4.69 -4.76
N ARG A 141 7.72 -5.91 -4.78
CA ARG A 141 8.61 -6.40 -5.84
C ARG A 141 7.99 -6.46 -7.23
N LYS A 142 6.68 -6.40 -7.35
CA LYS A 142 5.99 -6.38 -8.67
C LYS A 142 6.10 -5.03 -9.38
N PHE A 143 6.22 -3.93 -8.64
CA PHE A 143 6.31 -2.58 -9.20
C PHE A 143 7.60 -1.84 -8.84
N ASN A 144 8.32 -2.34 -7.86
CA ASN A 144 9.64 -1.84 -7.48
C ASN A 144 10.60 -3.06 -7.39
N PRO A 145 11.03 -3.60 -8.54
CA PRO A 145 12.00 -4.69 -8.56
C PRO A 145 13.34 -4.13 -8.07
N LEU A 146 13.76 -4.57 -6.91
CA LEU A 146 15.05 -4.30 -6.30
C LEU A 146 16.06 -5.37 -6.71
#